data_73718ab65d1a11936e7a99e6eeb40c48
#
_entry.id   73718ab65d1a11936e7a99e6eeb40c48
#
_cell.length_a   1.000
_cell.length_b   1.000
_cell.length_c   1.000
_cell.angle_alpha   90.00
_cell.angle_beta   90.00
_cell.angle_gamma   90.00
#
_symmetry.space_group_name_H-M   'P 1'
#
loop_
_entity.id
_entity.type
_entity.pdbx_description
1 polymer ?
#
loop_
_entity_poly.entity_id
_entity_poly.type
_entity_poly.pdbx_seq_one_letter_code
_entity_poly.pdbx_strand_id
1 'polypeptide(L)'
;MQRSRVLIALAVLAIPRSVPAQQQSIPIVGRWNLRVLNPRDVFTMWLEVERSGYRALVGRFVGLIGGARPISSVEWANGVARFTIPSEWDTSGDLRFEVRVEGDSLVGSASGPAGLLWNFVGKRAPILRRPIPRAWTTPRPLFNGKDFTGWVPAPTKRSLPNFWIVKDGALVNNGVEGANLMTVEKFQDFKLHAEFRVPKGSSSGIFPRGRYWVILKEGGDSVPFQGTTGAVHKFLVPSENAARGPDVWQSIDITLVGRRIWVVVNGRPVITDQIIPGTTGSAIDGDESAPGPIMLQGEEQRVEFRNITVSVPRP
;
A
#
# COMPACT_ATOMS: atom_id res chain seq x y z
N MET A 1 68.04 15.11 60.72
CA MET A 1 67.13 14.11 60.16
C MET A 1 66.18 14.81 59.19
N GLN A 2 66.54 14.75 57.93
CA GLN A 2 65.87 15.43 56.82
C GLN A 2 64.97 14.38 56.10
N ARG A 3 63.66 14.53 56.13
CA ARG A 3 62.72 13.62 55.45
C ARG A 3 62.44 14.20 54.04
N SER A 4 62.99 13.53 53.02
CA SER A 4 62.64 13.75 51.61
C SER A 4 61.23 13.30 51.33
N ARG A 5 60.38 14.20 50.85
CA ARG A 5 59.06 13.86 50.27
C ARG A 5 59.20 13.60 48.78
N VAL A 6 58.94 12.35 48.37
CA VAL A 6 58.83 11.98 46.97
C VAL A 6 57.41 12.33 46.47
N LEU A 7 57.29 13.25 45.54
CA LEU A 7 56.05 13.53 44.81
C LEU A 7 55.95 12.61 43.60
N ILE A 8 54.95 11.70 43.65
CA ILE A 8 54.59 10.86 42.53
C ILE A 8 53.60 11.64 41.65
N ALA A 9 54.01 12.09 40.48
CA ALA A 9 53.10 12.70 39.49
C ALA A 9 52.39 11.60 38.71
N LEU A 10 51.05 11.51 38.92
CA LEU A 10 50.20 10.62 38.12
C LEU A 10 49.95 11.32 36.74
N ALA A 11 50.53 10.81 35.69
CA ALA A 11 50.19 11.22 34.34
C ALA A 11 48.86 10.56 33.94
N VAL A 12 47.80 11.35 33.83
CA VAL A 12 46.51 10.92 33.29
C VAL A 12 46.65 10.84 31.75
N LEU A 13 46.78 9.67 31.20
CA LEU A 13 46.70 9.41 29.76
C LEU A 13 45.27 9.65 29.30
N ALA A 14 45.01 10.75 28.61
CA ALA A 14 43.74 11.03 27.93
C ALA A 14 43.63 10.07 26.72
N ILE A 15 42.81 9.05 26.85
CA ILE A 15 42.45 8.19 25.72
C ILE A 15 41.55 9.01 24.79
N PRO A 16 41.94 9.24 23.52
CA PRO A 16 41.06 9.93 22.57
C PRO A 16 39.79 9.11 22.38
N ARG A 17 38.65 9.65 22.80
CA ARG A 17 37.35 9.09 22.43
C ARG A 17 37.20 9.20 20.93
N SER A 18 37.33 8.08 20.22
CA SER A 18 36.97 7.99 18.81
C SER A 18 35.47 8.35 18.70
N VAL A 19 35.17 9.51 18.13
CA VAL A 19 33.81 9.86 17.70
C VAL A 19 33.41 8.78 16.71
N PRO A 20 32.28 8.08 16.93
CA PRO A 20 31.84 7.08 15.98
C PRO A 20 31.70 7.77 14.62
N ALA A 21 32.37 7.26 13.60
CA ALA A 21 32.26 7.76 12.23
C ALA A 21 30.77 7.80 11.88
N GLN A 22 30.27 9.00 11.63
CA GLN A 22 28.87 9.21 11.22
C GLN A 22 28.64 8.36 9.98
N GLN A 23 27.88 7.28 10.13
CA GLN A 23 27.68 6.28 9.10
C GLN A 23 27.04 6.99 7.92
N GLN A 24 27.81 7.25 6.85
CA GLN A 24 27.31 7.97 5.68
C GLN A 24 26.01 7.33 5.21
N SER A 25 24.96 8.13 5.12
CA SER A 25 23.66 7.69 4.63
C SER A 25 23.83 7.32 3.15
N ILE A 26 23.54 6.07 2.80
CA ILE A 26 23.53 5.65 1.39
C ILE A 26 22.25 6.20 0.77
N PRO A 27 22.33 7.08 -0.24
CA PRO A 27 21.18 7.82 -0.75
C PRO A 27 20.00 6.97 -1.21
N ILE A 28 20.24 5.75 -1.70
CA ILE A 28 19.17 4.85 -2.16
C ILE A 28 18.34 4.27 -1.01
N VAL A 29 18.86 4.23 0.22
CA VAL A 29 18.17 3.63 1.37
C VAL A 29 16.89 4.41 1.69
N GLY A 30 15.81 3.67 1.90
CA GLY A 30 14.47 4.14 2.16
C GLY A 30 13.47 3.70 1.10
N ARG A 31 12.25 4.21 1.20
CA ARG A 31 11.17 3.88 0.26
C ARG A 31 10.97 4.97 -0.78
N TRP A 32 10.72 4.54 -2.01
CA TRP A 32 10.54 5.35 -3.19
C TRP A 32 9.23 4.98 -3.89
N ASN A 33 8.34 5.94 -4.08
CA ASN A 33 7.18 5.75 -4.92
C ASN A 33 7.59 5.98 -6.38
N LEU A 34 7.31 5.02 -7.25
CA LEU A 34 7.77 4.99 -8.63
C LEU A 34 6.61 5.21 -9.60
N ARG A 35 6.92 5.83 -10.72
CA ARG A 35 6.01 6.00 -11.85
C ARG A 35 6.72 5.62 -13.14
N VAL A 36 6.15 4.71 -13.90
CA VAL A 36 6.67 4.34 -15.22
C VAL A 36 6.43 5.48 -16.22
N LEU A 37 7.45 5.76 -17.02
CA LEU A 37 7.39 6.76 -18.09
C LEU A 37 6.85 6.12 -19.39
N ASN A 38 5.60 5.70 -19.37
CA ASN A 38 4.91 5.22 -20.55
C ASN A 38 3.70 6.13 -20.82
N PRO A 39 3.58 6.76 -22.00
CA PRO A 39 2.46 7.64 -22.32
C PRO A 39 1.09 6.96 -22.21
N ARG A 40 1.05 5.65 -22.39
CA ARG A 40 -0.21 4.88 -22.37
C ARG A 40 -0.58 4.38 -20.98
N ASP A 41 0.39 4.33 -20.03
CA ASP A 41 0.21 3.62 -18.76
C ASP A 41 0.88 4.32 -17.59
N VAL A 42 0.08 4.84 -16.65
CA VAL A 42 0.55 5.31 -15.35
C VAL A 42 0.34 4.19 -14.34
N PHE A 43 1.39 3.46 -14.07
CA PHE A 43 1.34 2.42 -13.03
C PHE A 43 2.02 2.93 -11.78
N THR A 44 1.40 2.65 -10.64
CA THR A 44 1.96 2.92 -9.33
C THR A 44 2.77 1.72 -8.89
N MET A 45 4.05 1.96 -8.67
CA MET A 45 5.00 0.98 -8.16
C MET A 45 5.79 1.60 -7.00
N TRP A 46 6.51 0.81 -6.25
CA TRP A 46 7.44 1.33 -5.28
C TRP A 46 8.64 0.39 -5.05
N LEU A 47 9.73 0.99 -4.65
CA LEU A 47 10.98 0.34 -4.25
C LEU A 47 11.29 0.70 -2.81
N GLU A 48 11.67 -0.27 -1.99
CA GLU A 48 12.25 -0.03 -0.68
C GLU A 48 13.62 -0.70 -0.62
N VAL A 49 14.62 0.04 -0.14
CA VAL A 49 15.98 -0.45 0.07
C VAL A 49 16.33 -0.24 1.54
N GLU A 50 16.83 -1.27 2.17
CA GLU A 50 17.20 -1.28 3.58
C GLU A 50 18.63 -1.83 3.78
N ARG A 51 19.24 -1.45 4.89
CA ARG A 51 20.50 -2.06 5.32
C ARG A 51 20.22 -3.42 5.98
N SER A 52 20.99 -4.43 5.58
CA SER A 52 21.03 -5.73 6.23
C SER A 52 22.43 -5.91 6.82
N GLY A 53 22.53 -5.84 8.13
CA GLY A 53 23.82 -5.81 8.82
C GLY A 53 24.64 -4.56 8.50
N TYR A 54 25.96 -4.71 8.47
CA TYR A 54 26.88 -3.57 8.38
C TYR A 54 27.06 -3.03 6.96
N ARG A 55 27.08 -3.89 5.95
CA ARG A 55 27.46 -3.51 4.56
C ARG A 55 26.42 -3.86 3.51
N ALA A 56 25.60 -4.87 3.74
CA ALA A 56 24.67 -5.35 2.74
C ALA A 56 23.47 -4.40 2.60
N LEU A 57 22.99 -4.26 1.38
CA LEU A 57 21.69 -3.66 1.06
C LEU A 57 20.79 -4.76 0.52
N VAL A 58 19.58 -4.78 1.03
CA VAL A 58 18.49 -5.63 0.58
C VAL A 58 17.28 -4.77 0.30
N GLY A 59 16.22 -5.33 -0.24
CA GLY A 59 15.03 -4.53 -0.46
C GLY A 59 13.84 -5.34 -0.87
N ARG A 60 12.83 -4.61 -1.31
CA ARG A 60 11.63 -5.17 -1.94
C ARG A 60 11.09 -4.20 -2.99
N PHE A 61 10.55 -4.79 -4.03
CA PHE A 61 9.93 -4.07 -5.13
C PHE A 61 8.48 -4.48 -5.27
N VAL A 62 7.60 -3.52 -5.47
CA VAL A 62 6.21 -3.76 -5.78
C VAL A 62 5.92 -3.21 -7.17
N GLY A 63 5.59 -4.11 -8.07
CA GLY A 63 5.22 -3.80 -9.44
C GLY A 63 3.72 -3.59 -9.61
N LEU A 64 3.29 -3.61 -10.87
CA LEU A 64 1.92 -3.33 -11.31
C LEU A 64 0.85 -4.19 -10.63
N ILE A 65 1.14 -5.48 -10.47
CA ILE A 65 0.15 -6.46 -9.97
C ILE A 65 0.09 -6.48 -8.44
N GLY A 66 0.95 -5.68 -7.80
CA GLY A 66 1.10 -5.68 -6.35
C GLY A 66 1.89 -6.90 -5.85
N GLY A 67 2.06 -6.98 -4.54
CA GLY A 67 2.90 -7.99 -3.92
C GLY A 67 4.37 -7.57 -3.83
N ALA A 68 4.91 -7.65 -2.61
CA ALA A 68 6.29 -7.29 -2.36
C ALA A 68 7.21 -8.42 -2.82
N ARG A 69 8.01 -8.17 -3.84
CA ARG A 69 9.03 -9.10 -4.34
C ARG A 69 10.35 -8.79 -3.66
N PRO A 70 10.96 -9.74 -2.96
CA PRO A 70 12.21 -9.50 -2.25
C PRO A 70 13.36 -9.25 -3.23
N ILE A 71 14.24 -8.34 -2.84
CA ILE A 71 15.54 -8.08 -3.49
C ILE A 71 16.60 -8.56 -2.52
N SER A 72 17.22 -9.66 -2.84
CA SER A 72 18.22 -10.31 -1.97
C SER A 72 19.52 -9.52 -1.83
N SER A 73 19.86 -8.71 -2.83
CA SER A 73 21.05 -7.86 -2.84
C SER A 73 20.86 -6.63 -3.72
N VAL A 74 21.28 -5.47 -3.21
CA VAL A 74 21.38 -4.23 -3.97
C VAL A 74 22.86 -3.82 -3.99
N GLU A 75 23.46 -3.77 -5.15
CA GLU A 75 24.79 -3.22 -5.34
C GLU A 75 24.70 -1.70 -5.44
N TRP A 76 25.45 -0.98 -4.59
CA TRP A 76 25.56 0.46 -4.64
C TRP A 76 26.99 0.88 -4.95
N ALA A 77 27.20 1.42 -6.15
CA ALA A 77 28.50 1.88 -6.58
C ALA A 77 28.38 3.14 -7.45
N ASN A 78 29.23 4.14 -7.22
CA ASN A 78 29.31 5.37 -8.02
C ASN A 78 27.96 6.10 -8.20
N GLY A 79 27.12 6.12 -7.15
CA GLY A 79 25.82 6.79 -7.18
C GLY A 79 24.71 6.00 -7.92
N VAL A 80 24.97 4.73 -8.25
CA VAL A 80 24.04 3.85 -8.96
C VAL A 80 23.74 2.63 -8.12
N ALA A 81 22.46 2.30 -7.98
CA ALA A 81 22.00 1.03 -7.44
C ALA A 81 21.70 0.05 -8.58
N ARG A 82 22.18 -1.19 -8.45
CA ARG A 82 21.86 -2.30 -9.38
C ARG A 82 21.31 -3.48 -8.60
N PHE A 83 20.27 -4.08 -9.11
CA PHE A 83 19.69 -5.29 -8.54
C PHE A 83 18.88 -6.07 -9.58
N THR A 84 18.60 -7.32 -9.28
CA THR A 84 17.78 -8.19 -10.11
C THR A 84 16.59 -8.72 -9.32
N ILE A 85 15.50 -8.99 -10.03
CA ILE A 85 14.30 -9.62 -9.49
C ILE A 85 13.92 -10.75 -10.46
N PRO A 86 13.76 -12.01 -10.00
CA PRO A 86 13.34 -13.11 -10.85
C PRO A 86 12.02 -12.77 -11.56
N SER A 87 11.78 -13.29 -12.77
CA SER A 87 10.50 -13.13 -13.43
C SER A 87 9.37 -13.74 -12.60
N GLU A 88 8.19 -13.12 -12.59
CA GLU A 88 7.03 -13.59 -11.81
C GLU A 88 6.21 -14.65 -12.57
N TRP A 89 6.20 -14.59 -13.90
CA TRP A 89 5.24 -15.31 -14.72
C TRP A 89 5.86 -16.34 -15.67
N ASP A 90 7.15 -16.24 -15.91
CA ASP A 90 7.84 -17.11 -16.83
C ASP A 90 9.27 -17.41 -16.38
N THR A 91 9.92 -18.32 -17.05
CA THR A 91 11.31 -18.71 -16.80
C THR A 91 12.29 -18.04 -17.75
N SER A 92 11.86 -17.02 -18.48
CA SER A 92 12.67 -16.40 -19.55
C SER A 92 13.86 -15.58 -19.03
N GLY A 93 13.89 -15.27 -17.74
CA GLY A 93 15.02 -14.61 -17.07
C GLY A 93 14.62 -13.47 -16.13
N ASP A 94 15.62 -12.90 -15.48
CA ASP A 94 15.43 -11.89 -14.45
C ASP A 94 15.18 -10.48 -15.04
N LEU A 95 14.42 -9.71 -14.30
CA LEU A 95 14.34 -8.25 -14.48
C LEU A 95 15.58 -7.62 -13.85
N ARG A 96 16.31 -6.80 -14.59
CA ARG A 96 17.52 -6.09 -14.15
C ARG A 96 17.20 -4.62 -14.02
N PHE A 97 17.54 -4.06 -12.88
CA PHE A 97 17.30 -2.67 -12.54
C PHE A 97 18.59 -1.89 -12.41
N GLU A 98 18.60 -0.69 -12.99
CA GLU A 98 19.62 0.32 -12.76
C GLU A 98 18.94 1.62 -12.31
N VAL A 99 19.37 2.16 -11.16
CA VAL A 99 18.69 3.26 -10.49
C VAL A 99 19.70 4.29 -10.00
N ARG A 100 19.48 5.57 -10.29
CA ARG A 100 20.26 6.72 -9.79
C ARG A 100 19.41 7.57 -8.86
N VAL A 101 20.03 8.08 -7.81
CA VAL A 101 19.38 9.00 -6.87
C VAL A 101 19.90 10.41 -7.13
N GLU A 102 18.98 11.34 -7.31
CA GLU A 102 19.22 12.75 -7.57
C GLU A 102 18.44 13.59 -6.53
N GLY A 103 19.06 13.85 -5.38
CA GLY A 103 18.38 14.49 -4.23
C GLY A 103 17.23 13.61 -3.71
N ASP A 104 16.01 14.17 -3.69
CA ASP A 104 14.79 13.44 -3.30
C ASP A 104 14.08 12.78 -4.48
N SER A 105 14.72 12.72 -5.63
CA SER A 105 14.24 12.06 -6.83
C SER A 105 15.09 10.84 -7.16
N LEU A 106 14.49 9.95 -7.93
CA LEU A 106 15.09 8.73 -8.41
C LEU A 106 14.74 8.59 -9.90
N VAL A 107 15.74 8.26 -10.70
CA VAL A 107 15.56 7.89 -12.11
C VAL A 107 16.13 6.51 -12.33
N GLY A 108 15.48 5.71 -13.13
CA GLY A 108 15.94 4.36 -13.37
C GLY A 108 15.31 3.70 -14.59
N SER A 109 15.88 2.56 -14.91
CA SER A 109 15.37 1.67 -15.93
C SER A 109 15.30 0.25 -15.41
N ALA A 110 14.41 -0.52 -15.96
CA ALA A 110 14.33 -1.96 -15.80
C ALA A 110 14.37 -2.61 -17.18
N SER A 111 15.22 -3.60 -17.34
CA SER A 111 15.31 -4.43 -18.55
C SER A 111 15.03 -5.89 -18.22
N GLY A 112 14.45 -6.59 -19.18
CA GLY A 112 14.08 -7.99 -19.02
C GLY A 112 14.22 -8.77 -20.31
N PRO A 113 13.79 -10.03 -20.30
CA PRO A 113 13.79 -10.86 -21.49
C PRO A 113 12.98 -10.26 -22.63
N ALA A 114 13.19 -10.77 -23.83
CA ALA A 114 12.51 -10.34 -25.06
C ALA A 114 12.57 -8.82 -25.36
N GLY A 115 13.63 -8.14 -24.90
CA GLY A 115 13.81 -6.70 -25.14
C GLY A 115 12.92 -5.80 -24.30
N LEU A 116 12.29 -6.31 -23.25
CA LEU A 116 11.51 -5.51 -22.31
C LEU A 116 12.40 -4.41 -21.72
N LEU A 117 11.99 -3.17 -21.88
CA LEU A 117 12.66 -1.99 -21.32
C LEU A 117 11.61 -0.99 -20.84
N TRP A 118 11.71 -0.59 -19.58
CA TRP A 118 10.91 0.52 -19.03
C TRP A 118 11.82 1.52 -18.35
N ASN A 119 11.46 2.78 -18.51
CA ASN A 119 12.05 3.87 -17.75
C ASN A 119 11.05 4.32 -16.69
N PHE A 120 11.57 4.71 -15.54
CA PHE A 120 10.73 5.20 -14.45
C PHE A 120 11.42 6.33 -13.69
N VAL A 121 10.59 7.14 -13.07
CA VAL A 121 11.02 8.15 -12.10
C VAL A 121 10.41 7.84 -10.75
N GLY A 122 11.08 8.26 -9.69
CA GLY A 122 10.61 8.07 -8.33
C GLY A 122 10.77 9.31 -7.48
N LYS A 123 9.96 9.36 -6.43
CA LYS A 123 10.10 10.33 -5.34
C LYS A 123 10.17 9.60 -4.02
N ARG A 124 10.81 10.18 -3.03
CA ARG A 124 10.79 9.64 -1.67
C ARG A 124 9.36 9.44 -1.21
N ALA A 125 9.07 8.26 -0.70
CA ALA A 125 7.76 7.98 -0.14
C ALA A 125 7.56 8.78 1.14
N PRO A 126 6.37 9.35 1.37
CA PRO A 126 6.10 10.14 2.55
C PRO A 126 6.11 9.28 3.83
N ILE A 127 6.53 9.87 4.93
CA ILE A 127 6.39 9.27 6.27
C ILE A 127 4.98 9.57 6.75
N LEU A 128 4.10 8.58 6.70
CA LEU A 128 2.69 8.71 7.08
C LEU A 128 2.41 8.21 8.51
N ARG A 129 3.27 8.58 9.45
CA ARG A 129 3.01 8.34 10.88
C ARG A 129 2.10 9.44 11.40
N ARG A 130 0.85 9.09 11.67
CA ARG A 130 -0.15 10.01 12.21
C ARG A 130 -0.61 9.53 13.58
N PRO A 131 -0.89 10.45 14.52
CA PRO A 131 -1.52 10.09 15.78
C PRO A 131 -2.94 9.56 15.52
N ILE A 132 -3.38 8.61 16.30
CA ILE A 132 -4.77 8.14 16.24
C ILE A 132 -5.67 9.28 16.73
N PRO A 133 -6.69 9.67 15.94
CA PRO A 133 -7.63 10.71 16.33
C PRO A 133 -8.34 10.36 17.64
N ARG A 134 -8.44 11.33 18.55
CA ARG A 134 -9.11 11.15 19.84
C ARG A 134 -10.63 11.07 19.71
N ALA A 135 -11.18 11.75 18.71
CA ALA A 135 -12.61 11.77 18.46
C ALA A 135 -12.92 11.74 16.95
N TRP A 136 -14.06 11.18 16.62
CA TRP A 136 -14.56 11.04 15.26
C TRP A 136 -15.92 11.73 15.15
N THR A 137 -16.27 12.17 13.95
CA THR A 137 -17.63 12.67 13.68
C THR A 137 -18.65 11.54 13.77
N THR A 138 -19.90 11.88 13.95
CA THR A 138 -21.00 10.93 13.74
C THR A 138 -20.91 10.38 12.32
N PRO A 139 -21.14 9.07 12.10
CA PRO A 139 -21.18 8.49 10.77
C PRO A 139 -22.21 9.21 9.89
N ARG A 140 -21.83 9.54 8.66
CA ARG A 140 -22.72 10.11 7.67
C ARG A 140 -22.76 9.24 6.41
N PRO A 141 -23.90 9.17 5.72
CA PRO A 141 -24.01 8.42 4.48
C PRO A 141 -23.05 8.95 3.40
N LEU A 142 -22.37 8.03 2.70
CA LEU A 142 -21.68 8.29 1.44
C LEU A 142 -22.54 7.92 0.23
N PHE A 143 -23.49 7.03 0.43
CA PHE A 143 -24.46 6.62 -0.58
C PHE A 143 -25.87 6.87 -0.06
N ASN A 144 -26.69 7.51 -0.88
CA ASN A 144 -28.06 7.92 -0.52
C ASN A 144 -29.13 6.84 -0.76
N GLY A 145 -28.72 5.69 -1.34
CA GLY A 145 -29.61 4.58 -1.69
C GLY A 145 -30.48 4.81 -2.94
N LYS A 146 -30.34 5.93 -3.64
CA LYS A 146 -31.24 6.32 -4.74
C LYS A 146 -30.54 6.54 -6.08
N ASP A 147 -29.38 7.17 -6.07
CA ASP A 147 -28.63 7.57 -7.28
C ASP A 147 -27.13 7.67 -7.01
N PHE A 148 -26.37 8.04 -8.02
CA PHE A 148 -24.91 8.19 -7.94
C PHE A 148 -24.44 9.53 -7.38
N THR A 149 -25.28 10.31 -6.72
CA THR A 149 -24.85 11.57 -6.10
C THR A 149 -23.66 11.34 -5.17
N GLY A 150 -22.53 12.02 -5.43
CA GLY A 150 -21.27 11.85 -4.69
C GLY A 150 -20.38 10.71 -5.20
N TRP A 151 -20.77 10.01 -6.26
CA TRP A 151 -20.01 8.93 -6.87
C TRP A 151 -19.77 9.15 -8.36
N VAL A 152 -18.58 8.78 -8.84
CA VAL A 152 -18.20 8.87 -10.26
C VAL A 152 -17.44 7.60 -10.66
N PRO A 153 -17.45 7.22 -11.94
CA PRO A 153 -16.55 6.17 -12.45
C PRO A 153 -15.10 6.53 -12.15
N ALA A 154 -14.31 5.57 -11.68
CA ALA A 154 -12.88 5.78 -11.54
C ALA A 154 -12.25 5.96 -12.93
N PRO A 155 -11.20 6.78 -13.07
CA PRO A 155 -10.48 6.93 -14.32
C PRO A 155 -9.96 5.57 -14.77
N THR A 156 -10.45 5.08 -15.88
CA THR A 156 -9.92 3.89 -16.54
C THR A 156 -9.32 4.29 -17.87
N LYS A 157 -8.29 3.59 -18.31
CA LYS A 157 -7.69 3.80 -19.63
C LYS A 157 -8.56 3.27 -20.77
N ARG A 158 -9.52 2.44 -20.42
CA ARG A 158 -10.54 1.95 -21.33
C ARG A 158 -11.76 2.84 -21.17
N SER A 159 -12.29 3.36 -22.27
CA SER A 159 -13.59 3.99 -22.31
C SER A 159 -14.65 2.91 -22.12
N LEU A 160 -14.77 2.42 -20.90
CA LEU A 160 -15.83 1.48 -20.56
C LEU A 160 -17.07 2.28 -20.21
N PRO A 161 -18.28 1.87 -20.68
CA PRO A 161 -19.52 2.41 -20.18
C PRO A 161 -19.57 2.23 -18.66
N ASN A 162 -20.34 3.07 -17.99
CA ASN A 162 -20.58 2.91 -16.56
C ASN A 162 -21.49 1.71 -16.33
N PHE A 163 -20.94 0.60 -15.89
CA PHE A 163 -21.67 -0.65 -15.64
C PHE A 163 -22.24 -0.76 -14.21
N TRP A 164 -22.24 0.32 -13.48
CA TRP A 164 -22.90 0.41 -12.20
C TRP A 164 -24.35 0.86 -12.37
N ILE A 165 -25.24 0.24 -11.62
CA ILE A 165 -26.65 0.66 -11.50
C ILE A 165 -27.01 0.81 -10.02
N VAL A 166 -28.04 1.59 -9.73
CA VAL A 166 -28.68 1.62 -8.41
C VAL A 166 -29.92 0.74 -8.48
N LYS A 167 -30.00 -0.25 -7.61
CA LYS A 167 -31.11 -1.18 -7.53
C LYS A 167 -31.36 -1.58 -6.07
N ASP A 168 -32.62 -1.53 -5.63
CA ASP A 168 -33.05 -1.95 -4.30
C ASP A 168 -32.23 -1.30 -3.16
N GLY A 169 -31.87 -0.03 -3.30
CA GLY A 169 -31.07 0.72 -2.32
C GLY A 169 -29.59 0.34 -2.29
N ALA A 170 -29.07 -0.36 -3.31
CA ALA A 170 -27.69 -0.76 -3.43
C ALA A 170 -27.01 -0.23 -4.71
N LEU A 171 -25.73 0.05 -4.64
CA LEU A 171 -24.83 0.17 -5.78
C LEU A 171 -24.51 -1.23 -6.29
N VAL A 172 -24.82 -1.51 -7.53
CA VAL A 172 -24.66 -2.84 -8.14
C VAL A 172 -23.75 -2.74 -9.34
N ASN A 173 -22.61 -3.43 -9.29
CA ASN A 173 -21.80 -3.66 -10.48
C ASN A 173 -22.40 -4.82 -11.27
N ASN A 174 -22.65 -4.62 -12.54
CA ASN A 174 -23.33 -5.59 -13.39
C ASN A 174 -22.36 -6.46 -14.24
N GLY A 175 -21.24 -6.82 -13.65
CA GLY A 175 -20.36 -7.84 -14.23
C GLY A 175 -19.38 -7.33 -15.27
N VAL A 176 -18.68 -6.21 -15.00
CA VAL A 176 -17.56 -5.76 -15.84
C VAL A 176 -16.35 -5.46 -15.00
N GLU A 177 -15.31 -6.24 -15.21
CA GLU A 177 -14.01 -6.04 -14.57
C GLU A 177 -13.40 -4.68 -14.89
N GLY A 178 -12.85 -4.04 -13.87
CA GLY A 178 -12.16 -2.76 -13.97
C GLY A 178 -13.08 -1.54 -14.12
N ALA A 179 -14.40 -1.72 -14.13
CA ALA A 179 -15.36 -0.62 -14.04
C ALA A 179 -15.52 -0.13 -12.59
N ASN A 180 -14.46 0.40 -12.00
CA ASN A 180 -14.46 0.84 -10.61
C ASN A 180 -15.28 2.12 -10.42
N LEU A 181 -15.92 2.25 -9.25
CA LEU A 181 -16.70 3.42 -8.85
C LEU A 181 -16.02 4.09 -7.66
N MET A 182 -15.91 5.42 -7.64
CA MET A 182 -15.22 6.13 -6.56
C MET A 182 -16.00 7.34 -6.07
N THR A 183 -15.76 7.73 -4.81
CA THR A 183 -16.32 8.95 -4.28
C THR A 183 -15.71 10.19 -4.92
N VAL A 184 -16.51 11.23 -5.14
CA VAL A 184 -16.04 12.58 -5.52
C VAL A 184 -15.22 13.17 -4.36
N GLU A 185 -15.74 13.00 -3.14
CA GLU A 185 -15.06 13.44 -1.92
C GLU A 185 -13.81 12.60 -1.65
N LYS A 186 -12.77 13.27 -1.17
CA LYS A 186 -11.48 12.66 -0.83
C LYS A 186 -11.24 12.70 0.66
N PHE A 187 -10.67 11.63 1.18
CA PHE A 187 -10.45 11.42 2.62
C PHE A 187 -8.98 11.24 2.92
N GLN A 188 -8.57 11.65 4.10
CA GLN A 188 -7.22 11.44 4.61
C GLN A 188 -7.21 10.29 5.63
N ASP A 189 -7.78 10.53 6.80
CA ASP A 189 -8.00 9.54 7.83
C ASP A 189 -9.51 9.40 8.03
N PHE A 190 -10.01 8.19 8.18
CA PHE A 190 -11.45 7.95 8.28
C PHE A 190 -11.78 6.59 8.89
N LYS A 191 -13.03 6.46 9.32
CA LYS A 191 -13.71 5.19 9.55
C LYS A 191 -14.77 5.03 8.48
N LEU A 192 -14.74 3.91 7.77
CA LEU A 192 -15.71 3.52 6.76
C LEU A 192 -16.47 2.32 7.27
N HIS A 193 -17.78 2.35 7.10
CA HIS A 193 -18.65 1.18 7.19
C HIS A 193 -19.28 0.93 5.82
N ALA A 194 -19.40 -0.33 5.41
CA ALA A 194 -20.14 -0.73 4.23
C ALA A 194 -20.74 -2.13 4.42
N GLU A 195 -21.90 -2.34 3.84
CA GLU A 195 -22.42 -3.68 3.61
C GLU A 195 -22.15 -4.08 2.15
N PHE A 196 -21.77 -5.33 1.95
CA PHE A 196 -21.47 -5.87 0.63
C PHE A 196 -22.07 -7.27 0.45
N ARG A 197 -22.25 -7.64 -0.81
CA ARG A 197 -22.70 -8.98 -1.20
C ARG A 197 -21.95 -9.41 -2.47
N VAL A 198 -21.32 -10.58 -2.43
CA VAL A 198 -20.58 -11.18 -3.55
C VAL A 198 -21.13 -12.55 -3.86
N PRO A 199 -21.31 -12.93 -5.14
CA PRO A 199 -21.77 -14.25 -5.53
C PRO A 199 -20.65 -15.28 -5.38
N LYS A 200 -21.03 -16.54 -5.53
CA LYS A 200 -20.09 -17.67 -5.47
C LYS A 200 -19.00 -17.55 -6.54
N GLY A 201 -17.75 -17.77 -6.13
CA GLY A 201 -16.58 -17.71 -7.00
C GLY A 201 -16.15 -16.28 -7.40
N SER A 202 -16.82 -15.26 -6.88
CA SER A 202 -16.49 -13.86 -7.15
C SER A 202 -15.65 -13.24 -6.05
N SER A 203 -14.94 -12.19 -6.43
CA SER A 203 -14.22 -11.32 -5.53
C SER A 203 -14.47 -9.85 -5.91
N SER A 204 -14.19 -8.95 -5.00
CA SER A 204 -14.22 -7.50 -5.22
C SER A 204 -13.29 -6.83 -4.21
N GLY A 205 -13.39 -5.54 -4.06
CA GLY A 205 -12.60 -4.82 -3.07
C GLY A 205 -13.08 -3.42 -2.80
N ILE A 206 -12.65 -2.92 -1.66
CA ILE A 206 -12.72 -1.51 -1.30
C ILE A 206 -11.29 -0.99 -1.27
N PHE A 207 -11.06 0.16 -1.91
CA PHE A 207 -9.76 0.83 -1.89
C PHE A 207 -9.83 2.09 -1.04
N PRO A 208 -9.47 2.03 0.25
CA PRO A 208 -9.22 3.21 1.06
C PRO A 208 -8.26 4.18 0.37
N ARG A 209 -8.68 5.43 0.20
CA ARG A 209 -7.99 6.48 -0.55
C ARG A 209 -7.65 6.12 -2.01
N GLY A 210 -8.32 5.12 -2.60
CA GLY A 210 -8.03 4.62 -3.94
C GLY A 210 -6.68 3.91 -4.08
N ARG A 211 -6.00 3.59 -2.96
CA ARG A 211 -4.59 3.13 -2.97
C ARG A 211 -4.34 1.79 -2.28
N TYR A 212 -5.22 1.36 -1.41
CA TYR A 212 -5.02 0.16 -0.58
C TYR A 212 -6.16 -0.82 -0.79
N TRP A 213 -5.92 -1.87 -1.52
CA TRP A 213 -6.95 -2.83 -1.86
C TRP A 213 -7.28 -3.75 -0.68
N VAL A 214 -8.44 -3.54 -0.06
CA VAL A 214 -9.03 -4.44 0.92
C VAL A 214 -9.94 -5.42 0.20
N ILE A 215 -9.62 -6.70 0.30
CA ILE A 215 -10.30 -7.78 -0.43
C ILE A 215 -11.71 -8.03 0.14
N LEU A 216 -12.65 -8.25 -0.76
CA LEU A 216 -13.98 -8.78 -0.48
C LEU A 216 -14.19 -10.04 -1.29
N LYS A 217 -14.49 -11.14 -0.63
CA LYS A 217 -14.73 -12.43 -1.24
C LYS A 217 -15.80 -13.17 -0.44
N GLU A 218 -16.41 -14.18 -1.04
CA GLU A 218 -17.24 -15.12 -0.28
C GLU A 218 -16.44 -15.86 0.79
N GLY A 219 -17.10 -16.31 1.85
CA GLY A 219 -16.50 -17.21 2.83
C GLY A 219 -16.33 -18.60 2.25
N GLY A 220 -15.42 -19.37 2.81
CA GLY A 220 -15.18 -20.77 2.39
C GLY A 220 -13.77 -21.26 2.69
N ASP A 221 -12.81 -20.34 2.77
CA ASP A 221 -11.43 -20.68 3.10
C ASP A 221 -11.32 -21.00 4.61
N SER A 222 -10.85 -22.21 4.93
CA SER A 222 -10.64 -22.63 6.33
C SER A 222 -9.41 -21.95 6.97
N VAL A 223 -8.41 -21.62 6.15
CA VAL A 223 -7.18 -20.95 6.57
C VAL A 223 -7.11 -19.61 5.90
N PRO A 224 -6.96 -18.50 6.66
CA PRO A 224 -6.80 -17.18 6.08
C PRO A 224 -5.53 -17.06 5.22
N PHE A 225 -5.63 -16.35 4.11
CA PHE A 225 -4.52 -16.01 3.24
C PHE A 225 -4.68 -14.59 2.69
N GLN A 226 -3.74 -14.12 1.89
CA GLN A 226 -3.71 -12.75 1.38
C GLN A 226 -4.82 -12.40 0.36
N GLY A 227 -5.72 -13.33 0.07
CA GLY A 227 -6.94 -13.15 -0.73
C GLY A 227 -8.23 -13.34 0.05
N THR A 228 -8.17 -13.57 1.37
CA THR A 228 -9.35 -13.69 2.24
C THR A 228 -10.00 -12.34 2.46
N THR A 229 -11.31 -12.31 2.65
CA THR A 229 -12.06 -11.08 2.95
C THR A 229 -11.47 -10.34 4.14
N GLY A 230 -11.23 -9.04 3.95
CA GLY A 230 -10.58 -8.18 4.93
C GLY A 230 -9.05 -8.12 4.80
N ALA A 231 -8.42 -8.98 4.00
CA ALA A 231 -6.99 -8.88 3.69
C ALA A 231 -6.67 -7.55 3.00
N VAL A 232 -5.51 -6.97 3.29
CA VAL A 232 -4.92 -5.96 2.40
C VAL A 232 -4.11 -6.71 1.36
N HIS A 233 -4.56 -6.65 0.12
CA HIS A 233 -4.09 -7.49 -0.99
C HIS A 233 -2.58 -7.65 -1.04
N LYS A 234 -2.10 -8.90 -0.94
CA LYS A 234 -0.70 -9.32 -0.95
C LYS A 234 0.20 -8.73 0.16
N PHE A 235 -0.37 -8.01 1.15
CA PHE A 235 0.43 -7.43 2.25
C PHE A 235 0.01 -7.91 3.63
N LEU A 236 -1.27 -7.87 3.96
CA LEU A 236 -1.74 -8.21 5.30
C LEU A 236 -2.77 -9.32 5.23
N VAL A 237 -2.52 -10.39 5.97
CA VAL A 237 -3.42 -11.53 6.08
C VAL A 237 -4.32 -11.32 7.31
N PRO A 238 -5.64 -11.54 7.21
CA PRO A 238 -6.54 -11.50 8.36
C PRO A 238 -6.18 -12.58 9.38
N SER A 239 -6.46 -12.32 10.65
CA SER A 239 -6.26 -13.30 11.73
C SER A 239 -7.19 -14.52 11.63
N GLU A 240 -8.34 -14.34 10.96
CA GLU A 240 -9.33 -15.37 10.70
C GLU A 240 -10.17 -15.05 9.46
N ASN A 241 -10.84 -16.03 8.89
CA ASN A 241 -11.86 -15.81 7.88
C ASN A 241 -13.22 -15.61 8.56
N ALA A 242 -13.66 -14.35 8.68
CA ALA A 242 -14.96 -13.99 9.26
C ALA A 242 -16.06 -13.80 8.19
N ALA A 243 -15.77 -14.06 6.91
CA ALA A 243 -16.73 -13.93 5.84
C ALA A 243 -17.79 -15.06 5.90
N ARG A 244 -19.00 -14.70 5.47
CA ARG A 244 -20.12 -15.62 5.31
C ARG A 244 -20.11 -16.22 3.89
N GLY A 245 -21.04 -17.14 3.64
CA GLY A 245 -21.21 -17.75 2.30
C GLY A 245 -21.58 -16.72 1.21
N PRO A 246 -21.65 -17.20 -0.04
CA PRO A 246 -21.98 -16.34 -1.18
C PRO A 246 -23.43 -15.83 -1.09
N ASP A 247 -23.69 -14.73 -1.81
CA ASP A 247 -25.02 -14.10 -1.93
C ASP A 247 -25.68 -13.65 -0.61
N VAL A 248 -24.88 -13.56 0.47
CA VAL A 248 -25.35 -13.10 1.78
C VAL A 248 -24.79 -11.70 2.04
N TRP A 249 -25.62 -10.80 2.54
CA TRP A 249 -25.19 -9.49 2.99
C TRP A 249 -24.23 -9.61 4.18
N GLN A 250 -23.10 -8.95 4.08
CA GLN A 250 -22.01 -8.94 5.04
C GLN A 250 -21.61 -7.49 5.33
N SER A 251 -21.01 -7.27 6.47
CA SER A 251 -20.49 -5.94 6.83
C SER A 251 -18.98 -5.92 6.88
N ILE A 252 -18.41 -4.77 6.53
CA ILE A 252 -17.01 -4.47 6.73
C ILE A 252 -16.86 -3.06 7.31
N ASP A 253 -16.02 -2.95 8.34
CA ASP A 253 -15.59 -1.67 8.89
C ASP A 253 -14.09 -1.52 8.70
N ILE A 254 -13.67 -0.40 8.13
CA ILE A 254 -12.26 -0.07 7.85
C ILE A 254 -11.93 1.24 8.54
N THR A 255 -10.95 1.22 9.45
CA THR A 255 -10.35 2.44 9.98
C THR A 255 -8.98 2.62 9.35
N LEU A 256 -8.72 3.78 8.74
CA LEU A 256 -7.43 4.14 8.18
C LEU A 256 -6.92 5.43 8.80
N VAL A 257 -5.69 5.39 9.36
CA VAL A 257 -4.97 6.56 9.91
C VAL A 257 -3.54 6.54 9.36
N GLY A 258 -3.25 7.45 8.44
CA GLY A 258 -2.02 7.36 7.64
C GLY A 258 -1.97 6.06 6.84
N ARG A 259 -1.09 5.12 7.23
CA ARG A 259 -1.04 3.73 6.71
C ARG A 259 -1.40 2.67 7.77
N ARG A 260 -1.79 3.09 8.96
CA ARG A 260 -2.31 2.17 9.98
C ARG A 260 -3.73 1.79 9.63
N ILE A 261 -4.03 0.50 9.64
CA ILE A 261 -5.33 -0.02 9.27
C ILE A 261 -5.88 -0.97 10.34
N TRP A 262 -7.18 -0.90 10.54
CA TRP A 262 -7.99 -1.86 11.27
C TRP A 262 -9.12 -2.30 10.36
N VAL A 263 -9.40 -3.59 10.32
CA VAL A 263 -10.50 -4.17 9.53
C VAL A 263 -11.31 -5.08 10.42
N VAL A 264 -12.63 -4.87 10.40
CA VAL A 264 -13.62 -5.70 11.09
C VAL A 264 -14.57 -6.26 10.03
N VAL A 265 -14.78 -7.57 10.02
CA VAL A 265 -15.70 -8.25 9.08
C VAL A 265 -16.78 -8.93 9.90
N ASN A 266 -18.06 -8.61 9.61
CA ASN A 266 -19.22 -9.16 10.33
C ASN A 266 -19.11 -9.03 11.86
N GLY A 267 -18.59 -7.90 12.35
CA GLY A 267 -18.37 -7.61 13.76
C GLY A 267 -17.13 -8.25 14.38
N ARG A 268 -16.32 -9.00 13.61
CA ARG A 268 -15.09 -9.67 14.09
C ARG A 268 -13.86 -8.89 13.61
N PRO A 269 -12.97 -8.42 14.52
CA PRO A 269 -11.72 -7.76 14.14
C PRO A 269 -10.78 -8.78 13.51
N VAL A 270 -10.47 -8.60 12.23
CA VAL A 270 -9.60 -9.49 11.45
C VAL A 270 -8.24 -8.91 11.15
N ILE A 271 -8.10 -7.57 11.16
CA ILE A 271 -6.82 -6.86 11.18
C ILE A 271 -6.89 -5.80 12.27
N THR A 272 -5.90 -5.77 13.14
CA THR A 272 -5.85 -4.81 14.25
C THR A 272 -4.49 -4.11 14.25
N ASP A 273 -4.52 -2.79 14.04
CA ASP A 273 -3.36 -1.90 14.16
C ASP A 273 -2.14 -2.32 13.34
N GLN A 274 -2.35 -2.69 12.09
CA GLN A 274 -1.26 -3.06 11.18
C GLN A 274 -0.86 -1.90 10.28
N ILE A 275 0.39 -1.87 9.87
CA ILE A 275 0.91 -0.86 8.94
C ILE A 275 0.93 -1.44 7.52
N ILE A 276 0.20 -0.80 6.61
CA ILE A 276 0.28 -1.13 5.19
C ILE A 276 1.65 -0.68 4.66
N PRO A 277 2.45 -1.56 4.05
CA PRO A 277 3.80 -1.20 3.61
C PRO A 277 3.83 -0.08 2.55
N GLY A 278 2.83 -0.03 1.70
CA GLY A 278 2.72 0.93 0.59
C GLY A 278 1.46 0.73 -0.21
N THR A 279 1.35 1.40 -1.35
CA THR A 279 0.24 1.21 -2.27
C THR A 279 0.18 -0.24 -2.75
N THR A 280 -1.03 -0.78 -2.86
CA THR A 280 -1.27 -2.11 -3.44
C THR A 280 -1.27 -2.04 -4.96
N GLY A 281 -1.38 -3.17 -5.62
CA GLY A 281 -1.74 -3.21 -7.05
C GLY A 281 -3.05 -2.47 -7.31
N SER A 282 -3.23 -2.00 -8.54
CA SER A 282 -4.43 -1.25 -8.97
C SER A 282 -4.71 0.07 -8.23
N ALA A 283 -3.74 0.62 -7.52
CA ALA A 283 -3.83 1.94 -6.93
C ALA A 283 -4.00 3.03 -8.01
N ILE A 284 -4.87 4.01 -7.76
CA ILE A 284 -5.13 5.09 -8.72
C ILE A 284 -3.93 6.03 -8.92
N ASP A 285 -3.12 6.19 -7.89
CA ASP A 285 -1.89 6.98 -7.90
C ASP A 285 -0.94 6.56 -6.76
N GLY A 286 0.28 7.09 -6.77
CA GLY A 286 1.31 6.85 -5.74
C GLY A 286 1.46 7.99 -4.72
N ASP A 287 0.64 9.03 -4.77
CA ASP A 287 0.72 10.15 -3.83
C ASP A 287 0.01 9.83 -2.51
N GLU A 288 0.65 9.02 -1.70
CA GLU A 288 0.11 8.60 -0.39
C GLU A 288 -0.02 9.76 0.61
N SER A 289 0.57 10.94 0.35
CA SER A 289 0.45 12.12 1.21
C SER A 289 -0.88 12.86 1.01
N ALA A 290 -1.42 12.81 -0.19
CA ALA A 290 -2.67 13.47 -0.53
C ALA A 290 -3.91 12.69 -0.04
N PRO A 291 -5.02 13.39 0.28
CA PRO A 291 -6.31 12.75 0.42
C PRO A 291 -6.69 11.99 -0.85
N GLY A 292 -7.44 10.90 -0.71
CA GLY A 292 -7.90 10.10 -1.83
C GLY A 292 -9.33 9.62 -1.68
N PRO A 293 -9.98 9.19 -2.78
CA PRO A 293 -11.35 8.71 -2.74
C PRO A 293 -11.46 7.34 -2.06
N ILE A 294 -12.65 6.99 -1.65
CA ILE A 294 -13.01 5.59 -1.41
C ILE A 294 -13.44 5.02 -2.76
N MET A 295 -12.82 3.93 -3.19
CA MET A 295 -13.12 3.29 -4.47
C MET A 295 -13.64 1.88 -4.25
N LEU A 296 -14.69 1.52 -4.97
CA LEU A 296 -15.30 0.20 -5.03
C LEU A 296 -14.88 -0.47 -6.32
N GLN A 297 -14.45 -1.72 -6.24
CA GLN A 297 -13.99 -2.48 -7.40
C GLN A 297 -15.18 -3.07 -8.15
N GLY A 298 -15.19 -2.89 -9.47
CA GLY A 298 -16.05 -3.63 -10.39
C GLY A 298 -15.36 -4.90 -10.84
N GLU A 299 -16.10 -5.99 -10.90
CA GLU A 299 -15.62 -7.32 -11.27
C GLU A 299 -16.45 -7.92 -12.41
N GLU A 300 -15.97 -9.03 -12.99
CA GLU A 300 -16.70 -9.77 -14.03
C GLU A 300 -18.04 -10.34 -13.56
N GLN A 301 -18.22 -10.48 -12.26
CA GLN A 301 -19.47 -10.91 -11.66
C GLN A 301 -20.12 -9.80 -10.87
N ARG A 302 -21.43 -9.90 -10.69
CA ARG A 302 -22.23 -8.94 -9.95
C ARG A 302 -21.76 -8.84 -8.51
N VAL A 303 -21.40 -7.64 -8.09
CA VAL A 303 -21.12 -7.29 -6.69
C VAL A 303 -22.00 -6.12 -6.27
N GLU A 304 -22.36 -6.07 -5.00
CA GLU A 304 -23.33 -5.10 -4.49
C GLU A 304 -22.82 -4.46 -3.21
N PHE A 305 -23.12 -3.16 -3.06
CA PHE A 305 -22.78 -2.37 -1.87
C PHE A 305 -23.95 -1.51 -1.43
N ARG A 306 -24.17 -1.43 -0.12
CA ARG A 306 -25.18 -0.54 0.50
C ARG A 306 -24.74 -0.08 1.89
N ASN A 307 -25.53 0.76 2.53
CA ASN A 307 -25.27 1.26 3.89
C ASN A 307 -23.83 1.81 4.07
N ILE A 308 -23.33 2.51 3.04
CA ILE A 308 -21.96 3.04 3.04
C ILE A 308 -21.95 4.33 3.84
N THR A 309 -21.20 4.36 4.95
CA THR A 309 -21.08 5.54 5.81
C THR A 309 -19.63 5.83 6.14
N VAL A 310 -19.32 7.09 6.45
CA VAL A 310 -17.99 7.54 6.83
C VAL A 310 -18.03 8.44 8.07
N SER A 311 -17.03 8.29 8.92
CA SER A 311 -16.66 9.25 9.97
C SER A 311 -15.24 9.76 9.72
N VAL A 312 -15.02 11.04 9.94
CA VAL A 312 -13.70 11.68 9.83
C VAL A 312 -13.24 12.17 11.21
N PRO A 313 -11.94 12.41 11.42
CA PRO A 313 -11.45 12.99 12.66
C PRO A 313 -12.19 14.31 12.98
N ARG A 314 -12.52 14.52 14.25
CA ARG A 314 -12.94 15.85 14.72
C ARG A 314 -11.70 16.74 14.82
N PRO A 315 -11.84 18.03 14.47
CA PRO A 315 -10.77 19.03 14.68
C PRO A 315 -10.25 19.08 16.10
#